data_4826aa8a03605d9258cc8265ab3766db
#
_entry.id   4826aa8a03605d9258cc8265ab3766db
#
_cell.length_a   1.000
_cell.length_b   1.000
_cell.length_c   1.000
_cell.angle_alpha   90.00
_cell.angle_beta   90.00
_cell.angle_gamma   90.00
#
_symmetry.space_group_name_H-M   'P 1'
#
loop_
_entity.id
_entity.type
_entity.pdbx_description
1 polymer ?
#
loop_
_entity_poly.entity_id
_entity_poly.type
_entity_poly.pdbx_seq_one_letter_code
_entity_poly.pdbx_strand_id
1 'polypeptide(L)'
;MPRFVFALLLLLSCLPLAAQDAAAQKKFAGSWEAKFKDKVICTIRLKAGEQISGETDACNINVDGNGDLQEPDPTNNPDEPSPILNPKLNGDTLTFELKDGDDVLKFEMKLVGDGRAELRILDSPIPVKPIHLTRK
;
A
#
# COMPACT_ATOMS: atom_id res chain seq x y z
N MET A 1 -51.40 37.31 -9.84
CA MET A 1 -50.94 36.17 -9.03
C MET A 1 -49.47 35.95 -9.30
N PRO A 2 -48.58 36.30 -8.40
CA PRO A 2 -47.17 36.02 -8.62
C PRO A 2 -46.93 34.53 -8.45
N ARG A 3 -46.49 33.88 -9.50
CA ARG A 3 -45.97 32.52 -9.44
C ARG A 3 -44.55 32.59 -8.98
N PHE A 4 -44.30 32.27 -7.75
CA PHE A 4 -42.95 32.05 -7.27
C PHE A 4 -42.50 30.67 -7.77
N VAL A 5 -41.68 30.69 -8.80
CA VAL A 5 -40.91 29.50 -9.20
C VAL A 5 -39.75 29.44 -8.22
N PHE A 6 -39.89 28.63 -7.20
CA PHE A 6 -38.76 28.20 -6.39
C PHE A 6 -37.89 27.31 -7.28
N ALA A 7 -36.91 27.92 -7.91
CA ALA A 7 -35.79 27.16 -8.44
C ALA A 7 -34.98 26.67 -7.26
N LEU A 8 -35.28 25.45 -6.83
CA LEU A 8 -34.44 24.71 -5.89
C LEU A 8 -33.13 24.42 -6.62
N LEU A 9 -32.17 25.32 -6.46
CA LEU A 9 -30.79 25.05 -6.84
C LEU A 9 -30.30 23.95 -5.90
N LEU A 10 -30.41 22.71 -6.33
CA LEU A 10 -29.63 21.61 -5.80
C LEU A 10 -28.18 21.90 -6.16
N LEU A 11 -27.51 22.63 -5.30
CA LEU A 11 -26.07 22.62 -5.24
C LEU A 11 -25.67 21.20 -4.81
N LEU A 12 -25.57 20.32 -5.83
CA LEU A 12 -24.78 19.13 -5.66
C LEU A 12 -23.36 19.61 -5.38
N SER A 13 -23.01 19.73 -4.12
CA SER A 13 -21.63 19.84 -3.71
C SER A 13 -20.98 18.50 -4.08
N CYS A 14 -20.52 18.41 -5.33
CA CYS A 14 -19.52 17.41 -5.69
C CYS A 14 -18.30 17.72 -4.84
N LEU A 15 -18.22 17.15 -3.64
CA LEU A 15 -16.96 17.05 -2.93
C LEU A 15 -16.02 16.33 -3.87
N PRO A 16 -14.92 16.94 -4.27
CA PRO A 16 -14.00 16.24 -5.15
C PRO A 16 -13.53 14.99 -4.44
N LEU A 17 -13.70 13.82 -5.07
CA LEU A 17 -13.19 12.54 -4.63
C LEU A 17 -11.73 12.65 -4.17
N ALA A 18 -10.93 13.53 -4.79
CA ALA A 18 -9.57 13.86 -4.42
C ALA A 18 -9.38 14.34 -2.96
N ALA A 19 -10.39 14.99 -2.33
CA ALA A 19 -10.29 15.49 -0.96
C ALA A 19 -10.44 14.38 0.09
N GLN A 20 -11.24 13.34 -0.19
CA GLN A 20 -11.38 12.17 0.68
C GLN A 20 -10.13 11.28 0.60
N ASP A 21 -9.58 11.12 -0.61
CA ASP A 21 -8.36 10.35 -0.84
C ASP A 21 -7.14 10.99 -0.18
N ALA A 22 -7.07 12.32 -0.10
CA ALA A 22 -5.94 13.02 0.51
C ALA A 22 -5.77 12.71 2.01
N ALA A 23 -6.86 12.65 2.77
CA ALA A 23 -6.80 12.30 4.19
C ALA A 23 -6.40 10.83 4.40
N ALA A 24 -6.94 9.93 3.58
CA ALA A 24 -6.58 8.52 3.60
C ALA A 24 -5.11 8.30 3.19
N GLN A 25 -4.63 8.99 2.17
CA GLN A 25 -3.24 8.92 1.72
C GLN A 25 -2.24 9.32 2.81
N LYS A 26 -2.57 10.34 3.61
CA LYS A 26 -1.70 10.80 4.70
C LYS A 26 -1.43 9.74 5.75
N LYS A 27 -2.38 8.83 5.96
CA LYS A 27 -2.22 7.72 6.90
C LYS A 27 -1.18 6.70 6.43
N PHE A 28 -0.98 6.61 5.13
CA PHE A 28 -0.02 5.69 4.51
C PHE A 28 1.30 6.37 4.14
N ALA A 29 1.33 7.69 3.97
CA ALA A 29 2.53 8.39 3.55
C ALA A 29 3.67 8.21 4.55
N GLY A 30 4.88 8.03 4.04
CA GLY A 30 6.07 7.84 4.84
C GLY A 30 6.85 6.59 4.44
N SER A 31 7.78 6.21 5.27
CA SER A 31 8.65 5.06 5.09
C SER A 31 8.25 3.94 6.03
N TRP A 32 8.04 2.75 5.47
CA TRP A 32 7.63 1.56 6.21
C TRP A 32 8.69 0.48 6.09
N GLU A 33 8.93 -0.24 7.16
CA GLU A 33 9.93 -1.30 7.18
C GLU A 33 9.34 -2.62 7.65
N ALA A 34 9.72 -3.70 6.96
CA ALA A 34 9.55 -5.06 7.42
C ALA A 34 10.90 -5.57 7.93
N LYS A 35 10.88 -6.30 9.04
CA LYS A 35 12.10 -6.85 9.65
C LYS A 35 12.00 -8.34 9.85
N PHE A 36 13.13 -9.00 9.73
CA PHE A 36 13.32 -10.40 10.12
C PHE A 36 14.53 -10.46 11.05
N LYS A 37 14.31 -10.93 12.28
CA LYS A 37 15.36 -10.96 13.33
C LYS A 37 16.11 -9.63 13.47
N ASP A 38 15.33 -8.54 13.61
CA ASP A 38 15.82 -7.16 13.74
C ASP A 38 16.54 -6.59 12.51
N LYS A 39 16.59 -7.33 11.42
CA LYS A 39 17.17 -6.89 10.16
C LYS A 39 16.07 -6.43 9.20
N VAL A 40 16.23 -5.25 8.62
CA VAL A 40 15.30 -4.74 7.60
C VAL A 40 15.41 -5.59 6.34
N ILE A 41 14.28 -6.16 5.92
CA ILE A 41 14.19 -7.03 4.74
C ILE A 41 13.42 -6.38 3.59
N CYS A 42 12.66 -5.34 3.86
CA CYS A 42 11.92 -4.59 2.85
C CYS A 42 11.59 -3.20 3.36
N THR A 43 11.76 -2.20 2.51
CA THR A 43 11.33 -0.84 2.78
C THR A 43 10.31 -0.42 1.74
N ILE A 44 9.19 0.15 2.20
CA ILE A 44 8.15 0.69 1.34
C ILE A 44 8.07 2.19 1.63
N ARG A 45 8.33 3.02 0.61
CA ARG A 45 8.19 4.47 0.71
C ARG A 45 6.96 4.92 -0.05
N LEU A 46 6.06 5.60 0.64
CA LEU A 46 4.79 6.07 0.08
C LEU A 46 4.69 7.59 0.17
N LYS A 47 4.14 8.18 -0.88
CA LYS A 47 3.93 9.62 -1.01
C LYS A 47 2.47 9.91 -1.31
N ALA A 48 1.92 10.92 -0.62
CA ALA A 48 0.63 11.50 -0.98
C ALA A 48 0.76 12.44 -2.17
N GLY A 49 -0.25 12.49 -3.01
CA GLY A 49 -0.31 13.36 -4.19
C GLY A 49 -1.73 13.37 -4.75
N GLU A 50 -1.88 13.59 -6.05
CA GLU A 50 -3.17 13.40 -6.72
C GLU A 50 -3.64 11.96 -6.53
N GLN A 51 -2.71 11.03 -6.57
CA GLN A 51 -2.87 9.63 -6.27
C GLN A 51 -1.68 9.20 -5.42
N ILE A 52 -1.91 8.28 -4.47
CA ILE A 52 -0.81 7.72 -3.71
C ILE A 52 0.18 7.03 -4.65
N SER A 53 1.45 7.25 -4.41
CA SER A 53 2.53 6.67 -5.19
C SER A 53 3.65 6.21 -4.26
N GLY A 54 4.61 5.52 -4.79
CA GLY A 54 5.75 5.10 -3.99
C GLY A 54 6.57 4.03 -4.67
N GLU A 55 7.47 3.48 -3.88
CA GLU A 55 8.41 2.46 -4.32
C GLU A 55 8.76 1.53 -3.17
N THR A 56 9.22 0.34 -3.52
CA THR A 56 9.87 -0.57 -2.58
C THR A 56 11.36 -0.55 -2.83
N ASP A 57 12.12 -0.68 -1.75
CA ASP A 57 13.58 -0.67 -1.82
C ASP A 57 14.14 -1.82 -0.99
N ALA A 58 15.17 -2.47 -1.53
CA ALA A 58 15.86 -3.59 -0.89
C ALA A 58 14.89 -4.64 -0.35
N CYS A 59 13.83 -4.91 -1.10
CA CYS A 59 12.77 -5.83 -0.68
C CYS A 59 13.16 -7.27 -1.02
N ASN A 60 13.48 -8.04 0.01
CA ASN A 60 13.86 -9.44 -0.10
C ASN A 60 13.03 -10.26 0.90
N ILE A 61 11.83 -10.62 0.47
CA ILE A 61 10.90 -11.42 1.26
C ILE A 61 11.03 -12.87 0.84
N ASN A 62 11.46 -13.70 1.77
CA ASN A 62 11.55 -15.13 1.61
C ASN A 62 10.66 -15.83 2.62
N VAL A 63 9.88 -16.81 2.19
CA VAL A 63 8.94 -17.56 3.04
C VAL A 63 9.15 -19.05 2.87
N ASP A 64 8.87 -19.80 3.93
CA ASP A 64 8.88 -21.25 3.89
C ASP A 64 7.57 -21.82 3.33
N GLY A 65 7.46 -23.14 3.28
CA GLY A 65 6.26 -23.81 2.78
C GLY A 65 5.01 -23.59 3.65
N ASN A 66 5.17 -23.11 4.88
CA ASN A 66 4.07 -22.75 5.79
C ASN A 66 3.68 -21.27 5.69
N GLY A 67 4.38 -20.48 4.88
CA GLY A 67 4.14 -19.05 4.74
C GLY A 67 4.80 -18.18 5.81
N ASP A 68 5.72 -18.74 6.60
CA ASP A 68 6.50 -17.98 7.58
C ASP A 68 7.71 -17.34 6.94
N LEU A 69 8.05 -16.12 7.39
CA LEU A 69 9.26 -15.45 6.95
C LEU A 69 10.51 -16.28 7.28
N GLN A 70 11.42 -16.31 6.33
CA GLN A 70 12.74 -16.91 6.48
C GLN A 70 13.84 -15.89 6.27
N GLU A 71 15.06 -16.31 6.50
CA GLU A 71 16.25 -15.54 6.15
C GLU A 71 16.17 -15.10 4.69
N PRO A 72 16.42 -13.82 4.41
CA PRO A 72 16.45 -13.33 3.02
C PRO A 72 17.42 -14.13 2.17
N ASP A 73 17.00 -14.41 0.94
CA ASP A 73 17.84 -15.11 -0.03
C ASP A 73 19.01 -14.20 -0.45
N PRO A 74 20.27 -14.56 -0.16
CA PRO A 74 21.41 -13.72 -0.49
C PRO A 74 21.64 -13.59 -2.00
N THR A 75 21.04 -14.47 -2.81
CA THR A 75 21.13 -14.41 -4.28
C THR A 75 20.10 -13.45 -4.88
N ASN A 76 19.06 -13.11 -4.15
CA ASN A 76 18.02 -12.18 -4.56
C ASN A 76 18.28 -10.81 -3.93
N ASN A 77 19.09 -10.01 -4.59
CA ASN A 77 19.48 -8.70 -4.10
C ASN A 77 19.02 -7.64 -5.11
N PRO A 78 17.83 -7.05 -4.91
CA PRO A 78 17.35 -6.01 -5.82
C PRO A 78 18.25 -4.77 -5.73
N ASP A 79 18.91 -4.43 -6.81
CA ASP A 79 19.85 -3.30 -6.89
C ASP A 79 19.13 -1.96 -7.01
N GLU A 80 17.88 -1.95 -7.47
CA GLU A 80 17.13 -0.74 -7.73
C GLU A 80 15.76 -0.76 -7.03
N PRO A 81 15.28 0.41 -6.58
CA PRO A 81 13.91 0.54 -6.10
C PRO A 81 12.90 0.16 -7.18
N SER A 82 11.83 -0.51 -6.78
CA SER A 82 10.74 -0.89 -7.68
C SER A 82 9.52 -0.02 -7.40
N PRO A 83 8.97 0.68 -8.42
CA PRO A 83 7.77 1.49 -8.21
C PRO A 83 6.56 0.61 -7.92
N ILE A 84 5.67 1.08 -7.07
CA ILE A 84 4.37 0.44 -6.91
C ILE A 84 3.50 0.75 -8.13
N LEU A 85 2.74 -0.24 -8.57
CA LEU A 85 1.88 -0.16 -9.75
C LEU A 85 0.41 -0.26 -9.33
N ASN A 86 -0.45 0.44 -10.05
CA ASN A 86 -1.91 0.38 -9.88
C ASN A 86 -2.37 0.51 -8.42
N PRO A 87 -1.90 1.51 -7.67
CA PRO A 87 -2.29 1.67 -6.28
C PRO A 87 -3.78 2.01 -6.18
N LYS A 88 -4.47 1.32 -5.28
CA LYS A 88 -5.87 1.57 -4.95
C LYS A 88 -6.02 1.70 -3.46
N LEU A 89 -6.63 2.79 -3.04
CA LEU A 89 -6.86 3.10 -1.64
C LEU A 89 -8.33 2.93 -1.30
N ASN A 90 -8.61 2.12 -0.28
CA ASN A 90 -9.96 1.89 0.22
C ASN A 90 -9.95 1.89 1.74
N GLY A 91 -10.26 3.05 2.34
CA GLY A 91 -10.21 3.22 3.78
C GLY A 91 -8.80 2.99 4.35
N ASP A 92 -8.65 2.00 5.20
CA ASP A 92 -7.38 1.64 5.83
C ASP A 92 -6.59 0.59 5.06
N THR A 93 -6.99 0.31 3.82
CA THR A 93 -6.37 -0.70 2.97
C THR A 93 -5.84 -0.09 1.69
N LEU A 94 -4.58 -0.33 1.39
CA LEU A 94 -3.91 0.01 0.14
C LEU A 94 -3.57 -1.27 -0.60
N THR A 95 -4.08 -1.42 -1.82
CA THR A 95 -3.66 -2.50 -2.72
C THR A 95 -2.75 -1.95 -3.80
N PHE A 96 -1.74 -2.68 -4.16
CA PHE A 96 -0.81 -2.31 -5.21
C PHE A 96 -0.15 -3.54 -5.82
N GLU A 97 0.54 -3.33 -6.90
CA GLU A 97 1.25 -4.37 -7.62
C GLU A 97 2.74 -4.04 -7.69
N LEU A 98 3.56 -5.07 -7.71
CA LEU A 98 4.99 -4.97 -7.98
C LEU A 98 5.34 -5.89 -9.14
N LYS A 99 6.23 -5.43 -9.97
CA LYS A 99 6.77 -6.23 -11.06
C LYS A 99 7.95 -7.05 -10.55
N ASP A 100 7.91 -8.37 -10.78
CA ASP A 100 8.96 -9.31 -10.44
C ASP A 100 9.34 -10.08 -11.71
N GLY A 101 10.36 -9.58 -12.43
CA GLY A 101 10.68 -10.08 -13.75
C GLY A 101 9.53 -9.87 -14.74
N ASP A 102 9.02 -10.97 -15.30
CA ASP A 102 7.84 -10.95 -16.18
C ASP A 102 6.52 -11.11 -15.42
N ASP A 103 6.59 -11.40 -14.13
CA ASP A 103 5.42 -11.59 -13.27
C ASP A 103 5.03 -10.29 -12.58
N VAL A 104 3.75 -10.23 -12.21
CA VAL A 104 3.19 -9.14 -11.40
C VAL A 104 2.67 -9.74 -10.11
N LEU A 105 3.19 -9.25 -8.98
CA LEU A 105 2.72 -9.64 -7.65
C LEU A 105 1.75 -8.62 -7.12
N LYS A 106 0.68 -9.09 -6.51
CA LYS A 106 -0.35 -8.25 -5.88
C LYS A 106 -0.16 -8.23 -4.37
N PHE A 107 -0.23 -7.04 -3.81
CA PHE A 107 -0.06 -6.81 -2.37
C PHE A 107 -1.24 -6.06 -1.81
N GLU A 108 -1.51 -6.32 -0.53
CA GLU A 108 -2.47 -5.58 0.26
C GLU A 108 -1.77 -5.11 1.54
N MET A 109 -1.79 -3.82 1.78
CA MET A 109 -1.28 -3.21 3.00
C MET A 109 -2.44 -2.65 3.81
N LYS A 110 -2.60 -3.13 5.03
CA LYS A 110 -3.67 -2.74 5.93
C LYS A 110 -3.10 -2.08 7.19
N LEU A 111 -3.59 -0.89 7.50
CA LEU A 111 -3.26 -0.21 8.76
C LEU A 111 -3.91 -0.94 9.93
N VAL A 112 -3.12 -1.26 10.96
CA VAL A 112 -3.59 -1.98 12.15
C VAL A 112 -3.37 -1.21 13.44
N GLY A 113 -2.82 -0.01 13.35
CA GLY A 113 -2.57 0.89 14.47
C GLY A 113 -1.66 2.04 14.06
N ASP A 114 -1.34 2.93 14.99
CA ASP A 114 -0.43 4.03 14.74
C ASP A 114 0.96 3.53 14.38
N GLY A 115 1.41 3.87 13.16
CA GLY A 115 2.71 3.46 12.66
C GLY A 115 2.88 1.96 12.47
N ARG A 116 1.77 1.21 12.39
CA ARG A 116 1.80 -0.24 12.17
C ARG A 116 0.85 -0.65 11.06
N ALA A 117 1.30 -1.56 10.22
CA ALA A 117 0.51 -2.13 9.15
C ALA A 117 0.84 -3.61 8.97
N GLU A 118 -0.03 -4.31 8.28
CA GLU A 118 0.19 -5.68 7.81
C GLU A 118 0.24 -5.70 6.30
N LEU A 119 1.24 -6.37 5.76
CA LEU A 119 1.40 -6.61 4.33
C LEU A 119 1.02 -8.05 4.02
N ARG A 120 0.12 -8.22 3.06
CA ARG A 120 -0.30 -9.52 2.55
C ARG A 120 0.06 -9.64 1.09
N ILE A 121 0.51 -10.82 0.70
CA ILE A 121 0.74 -11.15 -0.70
C ILE A 121 -0.50 -11.88 -1.20
N LEU A 122 -1.18 -11.28 -2.19
CA LEU A 122 -2.35 -11.86 -2.82
C LEU A 122 -1.92 -12.75 -3.99
N ASP A 123 -2.74 -13.71 -4.36
CA ASP A 123 -2.50 -14.61 -5.50
C ASP A 123 -1.18 -15.40 -5.43
N SER A 124 -0.65 -15.61 -4.24
CA SER A 124 0.52 -16.48 -4.06
C SER A 124 0.12 -17.95 -4.15
N PRO A 125 0.88 -18.79 -4.86
CA PRO A 125 0.65 -20.23 -4.88
C PRO A 125 0.91 -20.89 -3.52
N ILE A 126 1.68 -20.22 -2.65
CA ILE A 126 1.96 -20.63 -1.28
C ILE A 126 1.24 -19.65 -0.34
N PRO A 127 0.52 -20.12 0.69
CA PRO A 127 -0.07 -19.22 1.67
C PRO A 127 1.04 -18.45 2.41
N VAL A 128 0.99 -17.13 2.35
CA VAL A 128 1.95 -16.25 3.04
C VAL A 128 1.23 -15.60 4.22
N LYS A 129 1.79 -15.75 5.42
CA LYS A 129 1.27 -15.07 6.60
C LYS A 129 1.47 -13.57 6.50
N PRO A 130 0.61 -12.76 7.15
CA PRO A 130 0.78 -11.32 7.15
C PRO A 130 2.15 -10.90 7.65
N ILE A 131 2.77 -9.97 6.93
CA ILE A 131 4.08 -9.42 7.26
C ILE A 131 3.87 -8.12 8.00
N HIS A 132 4.46 -7.97 9.17
CA HIS A 132 4.33 -6.76 9.97
C HIS A 132 5.22 -5.64 9.43
N LEU A 133 4.61 -4.47 9.24
CA LEU A 133 5.28 -3.24 8.85
C LEU A 133 5.23 -2.23 9.98
N THR A 134 6.32 -1.52 10.18
CA THR A 134 6.37 -0.38 11.10
C THR A 134 6.78 0.87 10.33
N ARG A 135 6.13 1.99 10.66
CA ARG A 135 6.51 3.29 10.12
C ARG A 135 7.78 3.78 10.81
N LYS A 136 8.69 4.22 10.00
CA LYS A 136 9.95 4.79 10.47
C LYS A 136 9.79 6.27 10.89
#